data_ad0dac03579222fbe422106486864512
#
_entry.id   ad0dac03579222fbe422106486864512
#
_cell.length_a   1.000
_cell.length_b   1.000
_cell.length_c   1.000
_cell.angle_alpha   90.00
_cell.angle_beta   90.00
_cell.angle_gamma   90.00
#
_symmetry.space_group_name_H-M   'P 1'
#
loop_
_entity.id
_entity.type
_entity.pdbx_description
1 polymer ?
#
loop_
_entity_poly.entity_id
_entity_poly.type
_entity_poly.pdbx_seq_one_letter_code
_entity_poly.pdbx_strand_id
1 'polypeptide(L)'
;MPVAMREVDQRIPTVFHVSLNEKQLPPPAIASPSPYLALATGSLAFVLGTVNVTVSNVAFPEIIRSFSGVSNGMTGWIIAGYSLAFATTMLAGGRLADRYGRLTVFRVGLLGLLFGALGAGLAPSALVLVIARAIQGMFGALTVPSSLALVLPQFPQSKQASVIGLWAAAGMVASGLSPGFAALVLELSSWRWVYLVLVPIIGLGLLGAKLFLRETTERSTDKPLDLLGVLMGSGTVFLLVLATLQGRSWGWFSIYTLGCFGLAATLLPLFIFRSSRHSEPLFDPALFRIRSFTVSNIAVTFAMVGAFTSWFLWPLFLTEVWQYSKAQVGLAFTPSPVLSAFVAVIGGRWADRHGFRGIMALAAVIATVGFVWLYLFMGEKPDFLFAFLPASLMFGFGMGILASQLNSAALRDIPPEATATANGIHQSLRYAIGGMGAATAITILNGSHSVARYDVMWCMLGVLMFLVAPLMLFAYPKHAASTDN
;
A
#
# COMPACT_ATOMS: atom_id res chain seq x y z
N MET A 1 -53.39 47.17 25.24
CA MET A 1 -52.25 46.57 25.95
C MET A 1 -51.63 45.53 25.02
N PRO A 2 -50.49 45.80 24.36
CA PRO A 2 -49.82 44.82 23.58
C PRO A 2 -48.73 44.11 24.43
N VAL A 3 -48.70 42.77 24.27
CA VAL A 3 -47.74 41.86 24.91
C VAL A 3 -46.43 41.93 24.14
N ALA A 4 -45.37 42.22 24.89
CA ALA A 4 -44.00 42.28 24.38
C ALA A 4 -43.48 40.87 23.97
N MET A 5 -43.15 40.69 22.69
CA MET A 5 -42.31 39.58 22.25
C MET A 5 -40.84 39.85 22.65
N ARG A 6 -40.26 38.95 23.41
CA ARG A 6 -38.85 38.92 23.71
C ARG A 6 -38.12 38.37 22.46
N GLU A 7 -37.27 39.19 21.86
CA GLU A 7 -36.24 38.78 20.92
C GLU A 7 -35.23 37.87 21.61
N VAL A 8 -35.18 36.63 21.15
CA VAL A 8 -34.09 35.70 21.50
C VAL A 8 -32.97 35.97 20.51
N ASP A 9 -31.91 36.60 21.00
CA ASP A 9 -30.66 36.88 20.29
C ASP A 9 -29.97 35.54 19.95
N GLN A 10 -30.21 35.00 18.75
CA GLN A 10 -29.48 33.90 18.18
C GLN A 10 -28.21 34.44 17.53
N ARG A 11 -27.13 34.54 18.29
CA ARG A 11 -25.78 34.70 17.75
C ARG A 11 -25.34 33.40 17.08
N ILE A 12 -25.66 33.27 15.80
CA ILE A 12 -25.03 32.33 14.89
C ILE A 12 -23.61 32.87 14.64
N PRO A 13 -22.54 32.10 14.93
CA PRO A 13 -21.19 32.55 14.57
C PRO A 13 -21.13 32.69 13.04
N THR A 14 -20.74 33.86 12.61
CA THR A 14 -20.52 34.24 11.20
C THR A 14 -19.65 33.21 10.52
N VAL A 15 -20.28 32.39 9.70
CA VAL A 15 -19.61 31.51 8.73
C VAL A 15 -18.82 32.40 7.79
N PHE A 16 -17.56 32.12 7.64
CA PHE A 16 -16.61 32.74 6.75
C PHE A 16 -17.26 33.04 5.38
N HIS A 17 -17.53 34.33 5.12
CA HIS A 17 -17.67 34.82 3.77
C HIS A 17 -16.29 34.79 3.11
N VAL A 18 -15.95 33.66 2.54
CA VAL A 18 -14.87 33.60 1.53
C VAL A 18 -15.42 34.34 0.31
N SER A 19 -15.00 35.58 0.13
CA SER A 19 -15.17 36.27 -1.14
C SER A 19 -14.47 35.40 -2.21
N LEU A 20 -15.25 34.75 -3.07
CA LEU A 20 -14.74 34.09 -4.27
C LEU A 20 -14.10 35.18 -5.14
N ASN A 21 -12.81 35.33 -4.99
CA ASN A 21 -12.00 36.18 -5.84
C ASN A 21 -11.90 35.45 -7.19
N GLU A 22 -12.66 35.87 -8.19
CA GLU A 22 -12.74 35.28 -9.54
C GLU A 22 -11.38 35.22 -10.28
N LYS A 23 -10.29 35.59 -9.63
CA LYS A 23 -8.93 35.65 -10.21
C LYS A 23 -8.02 34.45 -9.92
N GLN A 24 -8.51 33.39 -9.27
CA GLN A 24 -7.72 32.19 -9.04
C GLN A 24 -8.40 30.93 -9.54
N LEU A 25 -8.80 30.94 -10.81
CA LEU A 25 -8.84 29.68 -11.55
C LEU A 25 -7.40 29.14 -11.58
N PRO A 26 -7.15 27.90 -11.12
CA PRO A 26 -5.82 27.32 -11.26
C PRO A 26 -5.42 27.42 -12.74
N PRO A 27 -4.14 27.75 -13.02
CA PRO A 27 -3.69 27.87 -14.40
C PRO A 27 -4.08 26.59 -15.15
N PRO A 28 -4.55 26.67 -16.42
CA PRO A 28 -5.01 25.53 -17.15
C PRO A 28 -3.95 24.43 -17.04
N ALA A 29 -4.36 23.25 -16.60
CA ALA A 29 -3.47 22.12 -16.39
C ALA A 29 -2.60 22.00 -17.63
N ILE A 30 -1.29 22.23 -17.49
CA ILE A 30 -0.35 22.17 -18.61
C ILE A 30 -0.37 20.72 -19.07
N ALA A 31 -1.21 20.42 -20.05
CA ALA A 31 -1.42 19.08 -20.56
C ALA A 31 -0.06 18.50 -20.97
N SER A 32 0.25 17.35 -20.43
CA SER A 32 1.38 16.55 -20.95
C SER A 32 1.09 16.19 -22.40
N PRO A 33 2.11 15.98 -23.22
CA PRO A 33 1.92 15.54 -24.61
C PRO A 33 1.02 14.30 -24.74
N SER A 34 0.96 13.46 -23.70
CA SER A 34 0.07 12.32 -23.60
C SER A 34 -0.21 11.95 -22.13
N PRO A 35 -1.45 12.20 -21.63
CA PRO A 35 -1.84 11.81 -20.26
C PRO A 35 -1.67 10.30 -19.99
N TYR A 36 -1.87 9.46 -20.99
CA TYR A 36 -1.71 8.00 -20.83
C TYR A 36 -0.25 7.57 -20.70
N LEU A 37 0.70 8.25 -21.36
CA LEU A 37 2.14 7.99 -21.14
C LEU A 37 2.59 8.50 -19.77
N ALA A 38 2.00 9.59 -19.28
CA ALA A 38 2.19 10.02 -17.90
C ALA A 38 1.65 8.98 -16.90
N LEU A 39 0.45 8.43 -17.15
CA LEU A 39 -0.11 7.34 -16.35
C LEU A 39 0.81 6.10 -16.37
N ALA A 40 1.27 5.67 -17.54
CA ALA A 40 2.19 4.54 -17.67
C ALA A 40 3.48 4.78 -16.88
N THR A 41 4.07 5.98 -16.97
CA THR A 41 5.28 6.36 -16.23
C THR A 41 5.03 6.38 -14.70
N GLY A 42 3.92 6.94 -14.26
CA GLY A 42 3.54 6.95 -12.84
C GLY A 42 3.24 5.55 -12.31
N SER A 43 2.55 4.71 -13.10
CA SER A 43 2.24 3.32 -12.73
C SER A 43 3.50 2.48 -12.57
N LEU A 44 4.57 2.78 -13.32
CA LEU A 44 5.85 2.08 -13.22
C LEU A 44 6.45 2.16 -11.82
N ALA A 45 6.24 3.24 -11.08
CA ALA A 45 6.69 3.36 -9.69
C ALA A 45 6.00 2.34 -8.78
N PHE A 46 4.69 2.14 -8.96
CA PHE A 46 3.94 1.15 -8.20
C PHE A 46 4.32 -0.29 -8.59
N VAL A 47 4.53 -0.53 -9.89
CA VAL A 47 5.07 -1.78 -10.42
C VAL A 47 6.43 -2.10 -9.79
N LEU A 48 7.38 -1.16 -9.81
CA LEU A 48 8.71 -1.35 -9.23
C LEU A 48 8.64 -1.65 -7.72
N GLY A 49 7.76 -0.99 -6.99
CA GLY A 49 7.54 -1.24 -5.56
C GLY A 49 7.07 -2.67 -5.27
N THR A 50 6.08 -3.16 -6.02
CA THR A 50 5.51 -4.51 -5.84
C THR A 50 6.45 -5.61 -6.31
N VAL A 51 7.07 -5.44 -7.48
CA VAL A 51 8.05 -6.39 -8.06
C VAL A 51 9.23 -6.57 -7.12
N ASN A 52 9.78 -5.49 -6.57
CA ASN A 52 10.95 -5.51 -5.69
C ASN A 52 10.78 -6.40 -4.45
N VAL A 53 9.58 -6.41 -3.86
CA VAL A 53 9.25 -7.29 -2.72
C VAL A 53 9.20 -8.75 -3.17
N THR A 54 8.46 -9.01 -4.23
CA THR A 54 8.15 -10.38 -4.68
C THR A 54 9.38 -11.10 -5.21
N VAL A 55 10.19 -10.45 -6.06
CA VAL A 55 11.39 -11.06 -6.64
C VAL A 55 12.43 -11.41 -5.59
N SER A 56 12.55 -10.60 -4.53
CA SER A 56 13.46 -10.87 -3.44
C SER A 56 13.04 -12.08 -2.60
N ASN A 57 11.73 -12.27 -2.40
CA ASN A 57 11.20 -13.44 -1.69
C ASN A 57 11.49 -14.73 -2.45
N VAL A 58 11.31 -14.72 -3.79
CA VAL A 58 11.60 -15.89 -4.64
C VAL A 58 13.09 -16.19 -4.70
N ALA A 59 13.93 -15.15 -4.75
CA ALA A 59 15.39 -15.31 -4.82
C ALA A 59 16.04 -15.67 -3.46
N PHE A 60 15.31 -15.52 -2.36
CA PHE A 60 15.82 -15.63 -0.99
C PHE A 60 16.60 -16.93 -0.70
N PRO A 61 16.13 -18.13 -1.08
CA PRO A 61 16.88 -19.36 -0.84
C PRO A 61 18.26 -19.40 -1.52
N GLU A 62 18.39 -18.83 -2.72
CA GLU A 62 19.68 -18.74 -3.41
C GLU A 62 20.61 -17.70 -2.82
N ILE A 63 20.05 -16.57 -2.40
CA ILE A 63 20.79 -15.52 -1.71
C ILE A 63 21.45 -16.08 -0.43
N ILE A 64 20.70 -16.83 0.39
CA ILE A 64 21.23 -17.47 1.61
C ILE A 64 22.37 -18.43 1.27
N ARG A 65 22.21 -19.27 0.26
CA ARG A 65 23.25 -20.22 -0.16
C ARG A 65 24.52 -19.52 -0.64
N SER A 66 24.39 -18.35 -1.23
CA SER A 66 25.53 -17.57 -1.75
C SER A 66 26.36 -16.89 -0.65
N PHE A 67 25.79 -16.67 0.52
CA PHE A 67 26.46 -16.06 1.67
C PHE A 67 26.63 -17.07 2.81
N SER A 68 27.41 -18.13 2.56
CA SER A 68 27.72 -19.15 3.57
C SER A 68 28.39 -18.53 4.80
N GLY A 69 27.94 -18.91 6.01
CA GLY A 69 28.47 -18.40 7.28
C GLY A 69 27.79 -17.15 7.83
N VAL A 70 26.74 -16.63 7.17
CA VAL A 70 25.96 -15.51 7.68
C VAL A 70 24.92 -16.00 8.69
N SER A 71 24.77 -15.28 9.81
CA SER A 71 23.78 -15.64 10.84
C SER A 71 22.35 -15.56 10.32
N ASN A 72 21.46 -16.41 10.84
CA ASN A 72 20.02 -16.41 10.49
C ASN A 72 19.35 -15.04 10.74
N GLY A 73 19.86 -14.27 11.71
CA GLY A 73 19.37 -12.93 11.96
C GLY A 73 19.67 -11.94 10.82
N MET A 74 20.88 -12.00 10.27
CA MET A 74 21.30 -11.14 9.16
C MET A 74 20.51 -11.45 7.87
N THR A 75 20.26 -12.73 7.59
CA THR A 75 19.51 -13.13 6.39
C THR A 75 18.08 -12.61 6.41
N GLY A 76 17.42 -12.59 7.57
CA GLY A 76 16.09 -12.01 7.73
C GLY A 76 16.05 -10.51 7.36
N TRP A 77 17.12 -9.77 7.62
CA TRP A 77 17.21 -8.35 7.28
C TRP A 77 17.25 -8.06 5.77
N ILE A 78 17.62 -9.02 4.93
CA ILE A 78 17.60 -8.83 3.47
C ILE A 78 16.20 -8.56 2.97
N ILE A 79 15.19 -9.23 3.53
CA ILE A 79 13.77 -8.99 3.19
C ILE A 79 13.20 -7.86 4.07
N ALA A 80 13.42 -7.93 5.38
CA ALA A 80 12.87 -6.99 6.34
C ALA A 80 13.37 -5.56 6.13
N GLY A 81 14.64 -5.37 5.75
CA GLY A 81 15.26 -4.06 5.54
C GLY A 81 14.56 -3.22 4.50
N TYR A 82 14.15 -3.82 3.37
CA TYR A 82 13.33 -3.13 2.37
C TYR A 82 11.98 -2.70 2.94
N SER A 83 11.23 -3.65 3.49
CA SER A 83 9.85 -3.42 3.95
C SER A 83 9.80 -2.40 5.09
N LEU A 84 10.75 -2.47 6.01
CA LEU A 84 10.87 -1.56 7.13
C LEU A 84 11.21 -0.14 6.66
N ALA A 85 12.23 0.01 5.81
CA ALA A 85 12.62 1.31 5.25
C ALA A 85 11.51 1.91 4.39
N PHE A 86 10.80 1.07 3.62
CA PHE A 86 9.66 1.50 2.83
C PHE A 86 8.51 2.02 3.70
N ALA A 87 8.08 1.25 4.70
CA ALA A 87 6.97 1.62 5.57
C ALA A 87 7.26 2.91 6.37
N THR A 88 8.47 3.05 6.89
CA THR A 88 8.87 4.23 7.68
C THR A 88 8.98 5.50 6.83
N THR A 89 9.51 5.40 5.60
CA THR A 89 9.70 6.56 4.73
C THR A 89 8.40 6.97 4.03
N MET A 90 7.46 6.04 3.85
CA MET A 90 6.20 6.29 3.15
C MET A 90 5.41 7.44 3.77
N LEU A 91 5.40 7.53 5.12
CA LEU A 91 4.71 8.59 5.85
C LEU A 91 5.29 9.98 5.53
N ALA A 92 6.62 10.07 5.41
CA ALA A 92 7.31 11.33 5.08
C ALA A 92 7.21 11.68 3.59
N GLY A 93 7.04 10.68 2.72
CA GLY A 93 7.15 10.83 1.27
C GLY A 93 6.18 11.85 0.67
N GLY A 94 4.93 11.87 1.14
CA GLY A 94 3.91 12.84 0.70
C GLY A 94 4.32 14.28 1.01
N ARG A 95 4.77 14.55 2.24
CA ARG A 95 5.20 15.89 2.67
C ARG A 95 6.48 16.37 1.99
N LEU A 96 7.43 15.46 1.77
CA LEU A 96 8.61 15.78 1.00
C LEU A 96 8.25 16.18 -0.45
N ALA A 97 7.26 15.49 -1.04
CA ALA A 97 6.76 15.79 -2.36
C ALA A 97 6.08 17.16 -2.43
N ASP A 98 5.26 17.52 -1.44
CA ASP A 98 4.60 18.83 -1.40
C ASP A 98 5.59 19.98 -1.18
N ARG A 99 6.67 19.76 -0.40
CA ARG A 99 7.68 20.79 -0.12
C ARG A 99 8.68 20.98 -1.25
N TYR A 100 9.27 19.89 -1.74
CA TYR A 100 10.36 19.93 -2.71
C TYR A 100 9.90 19.79 -4.15
N GLY A 101 8.60 19.61 -4.36
CA GLY A 101 7.99 19.36 -5.65
C GLY A 101 7.84 17.87 -5.93
N ARG A 102 6.65 17.47 -6.38
CA ARG A 102 6.27 16.07 -6.62
C ARG A 102 7.16 15.38 -7.65
N LEU A 103 7.47 16.08 -8.75
CA LEU A 103 8.34 15.57 -9.81
C LEU A 103 9.79 15.42 -9.35
N THR A 104 10.28 16.37 -8.55
CA THR A 104 11.63 16.30 -7.97
C THR A 104 11.75 15.08 -7.05
N VAL A 105 10.83 14.91 -6.11
CA VAL A 105 10.84 13.76 -5.17
C VAL A 105 10.66 12.44 -5.91
N PHE A 106 9.81 12.38 -6.92
CA PHE A 106 9.64 11.21 -7.78
C PHE A 106 10.95 10.80 -8.48
N ARG A 107 11.67 11.78 -9.10
CA ARG A 107 12.96 11.52 -9.76
C ARG A 107 14.05 11.09 -8.78
N VAL A 108 14.13 11.75 -7.63
CA VAL A 108 15.06 11.37 -6.54
C VAL A 108 14.75 9.95 -6.04
N GLY A 109 13.46 9.61 -5.90
CA GLY A 109 13.02 8.26 -5.56
C GLY A 109 13.47 7.21 -6.58
N LEU A 110 13.27 7.49 -7.88
CA LEU A 110 13.74 6.58 -8.95
C LEU A 110 15.27 6.45 -8.99
N LEU A 111 16.01 7.55 -8.80
CA LEU A 111 17.47 7.51 -8.74
C LEU A 111 17.96 6.67 -7.54
N GLY A 112 17.38 6.85 -6.37
CA GLY A 112 17.72 6.04 -5.20
C GLY A 112 17.37 4.56 -5.39
N LEU A 113 16.23 4.25 -6.04
CA LEU A 113 15.89 2.88 -6.46
C LEU A 113 16.93 2.29 -7.41
N LEU A 114 17.42 3.08 -8.37
CA LEU A 114 18.45 2.68 -9.34
C LEU A 114 19.75 2.30 -8.62
N PHE A 115 20.25 3.18 -7.75
CA PHE A 115 21.47 2.91 -6.98
C PHE A 115 21.30 1.72 -6.02
N GLY A 116 20.12 1.60 -5.40
CA GLY A 116 19.81 0.45 -4.56
C GLY A 116 19.74 -0.86 -5.35
N ALA A 117 19.20 -0.85 -6.60
CA ALA A 117 19.16 -2.03 -7.46
C ALA A 117 20.57 -2.45 -7.92
N LEU A 118 21.39 -1.49 -8.33
CA LEU A 118 22.80 -1.72 -8.65
C LEU A 118 23.56 -2.27 -7.43
N GLY A 119 23.40 -1.63 -6.26
CA GLY A 119 24.03 -2.05 -5.01
C GLY A 119 23.60 -3.46 -4.60
N ALA A 120 22.33 -3.82 -4.76
CA ALA A 120 21.83 -5.16 -4.45
C ALA A 120 22.36 -6.21 -5.43
N GLY A 121 22.34 -5.92 -6.73
CA GLY A 121 22.82 -6.85 -7.76
C GLY A 121 24.34 -7.06 -7.72
N LEU A 122 25.09 -6.06 -7.30
CA LEU A 122 26.56 -6.12 -7.19
C LEU A 122 27.06 -6.41 -5.77
N ALA A 123 26.17 -6.73 -4.82
CA ALA A 123 26.53 -6.90 -3.42
C ALA A 123 27.60 -8.00 -3.19
N PRO A 124 28.77 -7.65 -2.62
CA PRO A 124 29.80 -8.61 -2.30
C PRO A 124 29.56 -9.34 -0.97
N SER A 125 28.69 -8.80 -0.11
CA SER A 125 28.36 -9.36 1.19
C SER A 125 26.89 -9.18 1.55
N ALA A 126 26.39 -9.99 2.49
CA ALA A 126 25.01 -9.88 2.98
C ALA A 126 24.71 -8.50 3.60
N LEU A 127 25.69 -7.90 4.30
CA LEU A 127 25.54 -6.56 4.89
C LEU A 127 25.31 -5.50 3.80
N VAL A 128 26.10 -5.52 2.72
CA VAL A 128 25.93 -4.59 1.59
C VAL A 128 24.58 -4.80 0.94
N LEU A 129 24.12 -6.04 0.80
CA LEU A 129 22.79 -6.35 0.27
C LEU A 129 21.69 -5.78 1.18
N VAL A 130 21.78 -5.95 2.51
CA VAL A 130 20.82 -5.37 3.47
C VAL A 130 20.76 -3.86 3.34
N ILE A 131 21.91 -3.18 3.28
CA ILE A 131 21.98 -1.71 3.11
C ILE A 131 21.34 -1.30 1.77
N ALA A 132 21.66 -1.98 0.68
CA ALA A 132 21.09 -1.72 -0.64
C ALA A 132 19.57 -1.91 -0.64
N ARG A 133 19.07 -2.94 0.05
CA ARG A 133 17.63 -3.19 0.23
C ARG A 133 16.95 -2.09 1.05
N ALA A 134 17.58 -1.60 2.11
CA ALA A 134 17.05 -0.47 2.88
C ALA A 134 17.00 0.81 2.02
N ILE A 135 18.03 1.08 1.20
CA ILE A 135 18.03 2.19 0.24
C ILE A 135 16.89 2.02 -0.78
N GLN A 136 16.72 0.84 -1.38
CA GLN A 136 15.60 0.58 -2.28
C GLN A 136 14.24 0.82 -1.62
N GLY A 137 14.06 0.37 -0.37
CA GLY A 137 12.82 0.59 0.40
C GLY A 137 12.56 2.07 0.64
N MET A 138 13.56 2.79 1.14
CA MET A 138 13.46 4.22 1.43
C MET A 138 13.07 5.04 0.20
N PHE A 139 13.81 4.89 -0.88
CA PHE A 139 13.58 5.67 -2.10
C PHE A 139 12.36 5.18 -2.89
N GLY A 140 12.04 3.89 -2.84
CA GLY A 140 10.81 3.34 -3.40
C GLY A 140 9.55 3.95 -2.75
N ALA A 141 9.57 4.16 -1.45
CA ALA A 141 8.48 4.78 -0.71
C ALA A 141 8.20 6.23 -1.14
N LEU A 142 9.19 6.96 -1.63
CA LEU A 142 9.03 8.33 -2.14
C LEU A 142 8.31 8.36 -3.49
N THR A 143 8.45 7.31 -4.30
CA THR A 143 7.90 7.29 -5.67
C THR A 143 6.40 7.08 -5.70
N VAL A 144 5.85 6.25 -4.81
CA VAL A 144 4.44 5.82 -4.87
C VAL A 144 3.45 6.97 -4.67
N PRO A 145 3.50 7.77 -3.56
CA PRO A 145 2.57 8.88 -3.37
C PRO A 145 2.78 9.98 -4.41
N SER A 146 4.03 10.27 -4.77
CA SER A 146 4.37 11.27 -5.77
C SER A 146 3.83 10.90 -7.15
N SER A 147 3.85 9.61 -7.52
CA SER A 147 3.40 9.15 -8.84
C SER A 147 1.92 9.44 -9.09
N LEU A 148 1.07 9.10 -8.15
CA LEU A 148 -0.37 9.32 -8.28
C LEU A 148 -0.71 10.82 -8.27
N ALA A 149 -0.04 11.59 -7.41
CA ALA A 149 -0.20 13.04 -7.33
C ALA A 149 0.24 13.80 -8.60
N LEU A 150 1.18 13.24 -9.39
CA LEU A 150 1.61 13.78 -10.68
C LEU A 150 0.66 13.40 -11.83
N VAL A 151 0.02 12.24 -11.73
CA VAL A 151 -0.83 11.70 -12.80
C VAL A 151 -2.26 12.23 -12.72
N LEU A 152 -2.87 12.23 -11.54
CA LEU A 152 -4.30 12.57 -11.37
C LEU A 152 -4.71 13.93 -11.96
N PRO A 153 -3.95 15.03 -11.77
CA PRO A 153 -4.33 16.33 -12.29
C PRO A 153 -4.37 16.42 -13.83
N GLN A 154 -3.79 15.42 -14.53
CA GLN A 154 -3.79 15.38 -16.00
C GLN A 154 -5.10 14.79 -16.57
N PHE A 155 -6.00 14.30 -15.70
CA PHE A 155 -7.26 13.71 -16.11
C PHE A 155 -8.45 14.47 -15.50
N PRO A 156 -9.58 14.58 -16.23
CA PRO A 156 -10.81 15.19 -15.71
C PRO A 156 -11.28 14.42 -14.46
N GLN A 157 -11.92 15.12 -13.54
CA GLN A 157 -12.39 14.56 -12.26
C GLN A 157 -13.28 13.33 -12.46
N SER A 158 -14.12 13.32 -13.51
CA SER A 158 -14.97 12.19 -13.87
C SER A 158 -14.23 10.91 -14.26
N LYS A 159 -12.91 10.97 -14.54
CA LYS A 159 -12.07 9.81 -14.92
C LYS A 159 -11.07 9.43 -13.84
N GLN A 160 -10.96 10.17 -12.76
CA GLN A 160 -9.91 9.96 -11.76
C GLN A 160 -10.00 8.61 -11.07
N ALA A 161 -11.21 8.12 -10.71
CA ALA A 161 -11.37 6.79 -10.13
C ALA A 161 -10.92 5.67 -11.08
N SER A 162 -11.23 5.81 -12.38
CA SER A 162 -10.75 4.86 -13.40
C SER A 162 -9.23 4.90 -13.57
N VAL A 163 -8.62 6.09 -13.49
CA VAL A 163 -7.16 6.28 -13.56
C VAL A 163 -6.46 5.64 -12.37
N ILE A 164 -6.99 5.83 -11.16
CA ILE A 164 -6.50 5.16 -9.94
C ILE A 164 -6.63 3.63 -10.10
N GLY A 165 -7.75 3.17 -10.65
CA GLY A 165 -7.98 1.75 -10.95
C GLY A 165 -6.93 1.18 -11.91
N LEU A 166 -6.60 1.88 -13.01
CA LEU A 166 -5.56 1.48 -13.96
C LEU A 166 -4.16 1.48 -13.34
N TRP A 167 -3.85 2.51 -12.55
CA TRP A 167 -2.60 2.61 -11.81
C TRP A 167 -2.43 1.43 -10.84
N ALA A 168 -3.47 1.11 -10.06
CA ALA A 168 -3.47 -0.02 -9.14
C ALA A 168 -3.40 -1.37 -9.89
N ALA A 169 -4.14 -1.51 -11.01
CA ALA A 169 -4.13 -2.70 -11.84
C ALA A 169 -2.73 -3.03 -12.38
N ALA A 170 -1.96 -2.03 -12.81
CA ALA A 170 -0.60 -2.22 -13.28
C ALA A 170 0.29 -2.86 -12.19
N GLY A 171 0.19 -2.39 -10.94
CA GLY A 171 0.92 -2.97 -9.80
C GLY A 171 0.46 -4.40 -9.46
N MET A 172 -0.84 -4.68 -9.56
CA MET A 172 -1.39 -6.02 -9.29
C MET A 172 -0.94 -7.05 -10.33
N VAL A 173 -0.99 -6.70 -11.63
CA VAL A 173 -0.49 -7.56 -12.71
C VAL A 173 1.01 -7.83 -12.51
N ALA A 174 1.78 -6.79 -12.23
CA ALA A 174 3.21 -6.93 -11.98
C ALA A 174 3.50 -7.82 -10.77
N SER A 175 2.74 -7.68 -9.67
CA SER A 175 2.85 -8.54 -8.50
C SER A 175 2.59 -10.02 -8.82
N GLY A 176 1.55 -10.28 -9.64
CA GLY A 176 1.20 -11.65 -10.06
C GLY A 176 2.20 -12.29 -11.01
N LEU A 177 2.82 -11.51 -11.90
CA LEU A 177 3.81 -12.01 -12.84
C LEU A 177 5.23 -12.11 -12.24
N SER A 178 5.50 -11.37 -11.17
CA SER A 178 6.83 -11.28 -10.55
C SER A 178 7.41 -12.62 -10.08
N PRO A 179 6.66 -13.56 -9.48
CA PRO A 179 7.22 -14.84 -9.07
C PRO A 179 7.71 -15.67 -10.27
N GLY A 180 6.92 -15.75 -11.34
CA GLY A 180 7.29 -16.44 -12.58
C GLY A 180 8.49 -15.78 -13.25
N PHE A 181 8.51 -14.45 -13.31
CA PHE A 181 9.65 -13.70 -13.84
C PHE A 181 10.92 -13.94 -13.02
N ALA A 182 10.83 -13.89 -11.69
CA ALA A 182 11.97 -14.16 -10.83
C ALA A 182 12.49 -15.59 -10.99
N ALA A 183 11.60 -16.59 -11.06
CA ALA A 183 11.95 -17.98 -11.28
C ALA A 183 12.71 -18.16 -12.62
N LEU A 184 12.22 -17.54 -13.70
CA LEU A 184 12.89 -17.57 -15.01
C LEU A 184 14.30 -16.96 -14.95
N VAL A 185 14.46 -15.83 -14.29
CA VAL A 185 15.77 -15.18 -14.12
C VAL A 185 16.72 -16.07 -13.32
N LEU A 186 16.23 -16.76 -12.28
CA LEU A 186 17.03 -17.68 -11.46
C LEU A 186 17.40 -18.98 -12.19
N GLU A 187 16.59 -19.43 -13.14
CA GLU A 187 16.94 -20.57 -14.02
C GLU A 187 18.04 -20.21 -15.03
N LEU A 188 17.95 -19.00 -15.61
CA LEU A 188 18.86 -18.55 -16.66
C LEU A 188 20.18 -17.98 -16.13
N SER A 189 20.19 -17.52 -14.86
CA SER A 189 21.33 -16.80 -14.32
C SER A 189 21.36 -16.86 -12.78
N SER A 190 22.09 -15.95 -12.13
CA SER A 190 22.17 -15.84 -10.67
C SER A 190 21.10 -14.91 -10.08
N TRP A 191 20.88 -15.02 -8.77
CA TRP A 191 19.97 -14.13 -8.01
C TRP A 191 20.30 -12.63 -8.17
N ARG A 192 21.54 -12.29 -8.53
CA ARG A 192 21.96 -10.90 -8.75
C ARG A 192 21.19 -10.24 -9.87
N TRP A 193 20.89 -10.98 -10.93
CA TRP A 193 20.13 -10.49 -12.07
C TRP A 193 18.69 -10.16 -11.76
N VAL A 194 18.11 -10.72 -10.70
CA VAL A 194 16.77 -10.34 -10.21
C VAL A 194 16.69 -8.84 -9.86
N TYR A 195 17.80 -8.27 -9.40
CA TYR A 195 17.89 -6.82 -9.13
C TYR A 195 18.39 -6.03 -10.33
N LEU A 196 19.37 -6.55 -11.09
CA LEU A 196 19.98 -5.84 -12.21
C LEU A 196 18.99 -5.63 -13.38
N VAL A 197 18.06 -6.54 -13.62
CA VAL A 197 16.99 -6.37 -14.62
C VAL A 197 16.08 -5.18 -14.31
N LEU A 198 15.96 -4.77 -13.06
CA LEU A 198 15.19 -3.58 -12.70
C LEU A 198 15.87 -2.28 -13.13
N VAL A 199 17.18 -2.28 -13.32
CA VAL A 199 17.97 -1.09 -13.69
C VAL A 199 17.49 -0.45 -15.00
N PRO A 200 17.39 -1.16 -16.15
CA PRO A 200 16.85 -0.58 -17.37
C PRO A 200 15.39 -0.14 -17.24
N ILE A 201 14.57 -0.85 -16.45
CA ILE A 201 13.17 -0.50 -16.20
C ILE A 201 13.08 0.82 -15.44
N ILE A 202 13.91 1.01 -14.40
CA ILE A 202 14.00 2.27 -13.65
C ILE A 202 14.52 3.39 -14.58
N GLY A 203 15.48 3.10 -15.45
CA GLY A 203 15.98 4.03 -16.46
C GLY A 203 14.88 4.53 -17.41
N LEU A 204 14.01 3.64 -17.87
CA LEU A 204 12.81 4.00 -18.64
C LEU A 204 11.85 4.87 -17.82
N GLY A 205 11.69 4.60 -16.53
CA GLY A 205 10.92 5.44 -15.62
C GLY A 205 11.48 6.85 -15.48
N LEU A 206 12.80 6.99 -15.36
CA LEU A 206 13.48 8.31 -15.33
C LEU A 206 13.33 9.08 -16.65
N LEU A 207 13.46 8.39 -17.78
CA LEU A 207 13.23 8.97 -19.10
C LEU A 207 11.77 9.41 -19.25
N GLY A 208 10.81 8.55 -18.89
CA GLY A 208 9.39 8.89 -18.91
C GLY A 208 9.06 10.07 -17.98
N ALA A 209 9.68 10.14 -16.80
CA ALA A 209 9.52 11.26 -15.88
C ALA A 209 10.08 12.58 -16.43
N LYS A 210 11.08 12.50 -17.31
CA LYS A 210 11.62 13.71 -18.01
C LYS A 210 10.70 14.14 -19.16
N LEU A 211 10.13 13.19 -19.89
CA LEU A 211 9.38 13.47 -21.13
C LEU A 211 7.90 13.74 -20.88
N PHE A 212 7.26 13.02 -19.96
CA PHE A 212 5.80 12.98 -19.83
C PHE A 212 5.26 13.53 -18.52
N LEU A 213 6.08 13.62 -17.44
CA LEU A 213 5.62 14.18 -16.17
C LEU A 213 6.05 15.64 -16.05
N ARG A 214 5.15 16.46 -15.51
CA ARG A 214 5.38 17.86 -15.21
C ARG A 214 5.11 18.14 -13.75
N GLU A 215 5.76 19.15 -13.18
CA GLU A 215 5.49 19.59 -11.83
C GLU A 215 4.03 20.10 -11.74
N THR A 216 3.31 19.59 -10.77
CA THR A 216 1.89 19.90 -10.57
C THR A 216 1.63 20.78 -9.34
N THR A 217 2.66 21.07 -8.57
CA THR A 217 2.56 21.82 -7.32
C THR A 217 3.56 22.96 -7.30
N GLU A 218 3.13 24.17 -6.94
CA GLU A 218 4.05 25.24 -6.58
C GLU A 218 4.76 24.83 -5.28
N ARG A 219 6.10 24.96 -5.29
CA ARG A 219 6.93 24.61 -4.14
C ARG A 219 6.57 25.48 -2.96
N SER A 220 6.04 24.90 -1.91
CA SER A 220 5.79 25.61 -0.65
C SER A 220 7.06 25.65 0.19
N THR A 221 8.00 26.53 -0.16
CA THR A 221 9.30 26.67 0.53
C THR A 221 9.16 27.35 1.89
N ASP A 222 8.08 28.10 2.13
CA ASP A 222 7.93 28.93 3.32
C ASP A 222 7.43 28.19 4.57
N LYS A 223 6.97 26.94 4.40
CA LYS A 223 6.42 26.14 5.51
C LYS A 223 7.50 25.23 6.11
N PRO A 224 7.79 25.34 7.42
CA PRO A 224 8.78 24.48 8.05
C PRO A 224 8.35 23.01 8.04
N LEU A 225 9.30 22.11 7.72
CA LEU A 225 9.07 20.67 7.88
C LEU A 225 8.99 20.34 9.36
N ASP A 226 7.96 19.61 9.75
CA ASP A 226 7.89 19.01 11.08
C ASP A 226 8.82 17.79 11.17
N LEU A 227 10.14 18.05 11.20
CA LEU A 227 11.15 16.98 11.30
C LEU A 227 10.93 16.09 12.52
N LEU A 228 10.51 16.66 13.65
CA LEU A 228 10.26 15.89 14.85
C LEU A 228 8.99 15.02 14.69
N GLY A 229 7.95 15.54 14.04
CA GLY A 229 6.78 14.75 13.67
C GLY A 229 7.13 13.61 12.70
N VAL A 230 8.00 13.87 11.70
CA VAL A 230 8.52 12.81 10.81
C VAL A 230 9.24 11.74 11.62
N LEU A 231 10.15 12.11 12.52
CA LEU A 231 10.91 11.16 13.34
C LEU A 231 10.00 10.35 14.28
N MET A 232 9.04 10.99 14.94
CA MET A 232 8.11 10.32 15.84
C MET A 232 7.16 9.38 15.09
N GLY A 233 6.56 9.83 14.00
CA GLY A 233 5.66 9.01 13.18
C GLY A 233 6.38 7.84 12.51
N SER A 234 7.49 8.10 11.82
CA SER A 234 8.33 7.06 11.22
C SER A 234 8.94 6.13 12.26
N GLY A 235 9.36 6.66 13.41
CA GLY A 235 9.87 5.87 14.55
C GLY A 235 8.80 4.94 15.12
N THR A 236 7.56 5.40 15.25
CA THR A 236 6.43 4.55 15.68
C THR A 236 6.23 3.40 14.72
N VAL A 237 6.12 3.68 13.42
CA VAL A 237 5.96 2.64 12.38
C VAL A 237 7.16 1.69 12.38
N PHE A 238 8.39 2.24 12.48
CA PHE A 238 9.62 1.44 12.56
C PHE A 238 9.59 0.45 13.72
N LEU A 239 9.27 0.91 14.93
CA LEU A 239 9.25 0.08 16.12
C LEU A 239 8.16 -1.01 16.07
N LEU A 240 6.96 -0.68 15.57
CA LEU A 240 5.87 -1.64 15.39
C LEU A 240 6.25 -2.73 14.38
N VAL A 241 6.78 -2.34 13.22
CA VAL A 241 7.18 -3.29 12.17
C VAL A 241 8.39 -4.10 12.64
N LEU A 242 9.38 -3.47 13.28
CA LEU A 242 10.56 -4.15 13.83
C LEU A 242 10.17 -5.19 14.88
N ALA A 243 9.35 -4.82 15.87
CA ALA A 243 8.87 -5.73 16.90
C ALA A 243 8.14 -6.93 16.30
N THR A 244 7.31 -6.70 15.28
CA THR A 244 6.54 -7.75 14.63
C THR A 244 7.41 -8.68 13.80
N LEU A 245 8.36 -8.14 13.02
CA LEU A 245 9.30 -8.94 12.21
C LEU A 245 10.28 -9.74 13.06
N GLN A 246 10.77 -9.16 14.16
CA GLN A 246 11.78 -9.76 15.02
C GLN A 246 11.22 -10.51 16.23
N GLY A 247 9.90 -10.39 16.48
CA GLY A 247 9.26 -10.98 17.66
C GLY A 247 9.49 -12.49 17.80
N ARG A 248 9.60 -13.21 16.67
CA ARG A 248 9.94 -14.64 16.68
C ARG A 248 11.41 -14.90 17.04
N SER A 249 12.34 -14.13 16.49
CA SER A 249 13.78 -14.35 16.70
C SER A 249 14.24 -13.85 18.07
N TRP A 250 13.67 -12.76 18.56
CA TRP A 250 13.96 -12.20 19.89
C TRP A 250 13.13 -12.85 21.00
N GLY A 251 12.00 -13.50 20.65
CA GLY A 251 10.96 -13.93 21.58
C GLY A 251 9.90 -12.84 21.77
N TRP A 252 8.62 -13.25 21.66
CA TRP A 252 7.49 -12.31 21.76
C TRP A 252 7.39 -11.58 23.10
N PHE A 253 7.84 -12.22 24.18
CA PHE A 253 7.86 -11.69 25.54
C PHE A 253 9.25 -11.19 25.97
N SER A 254 10.21 -11.07 25.05
CA SER A 254 11.54 -10.54 25.36
C SER A 254 11.47 -9.04 25.65
N ILE A 255 12.44 -8.57 26.43
CA ILE A 255 12.60 -7.14 26.74
C ILE A 255 12.75 -6.29 25.47
N TYR A 256 13.36 -6.83 24.41
CA TYR A 256 13.54 -6.15 23.13
C TYR A 256 12.22 -5.96 22.41
N THR A 257 11.40 -7.01 22.28
CA THR A 257 10.10 -6.97 21.58
C THR A 257 9.10 -6.11 22.36
N LEU A 258 8.97 -6.37 23.68
CA LEU A 258 8.08 -5.58 24.54
C LEU A 258 8.55 -4.13 24.65
N GLY A 259 9.85 -3.87 24.68
CA GLY A 259 10.45 -2.53 24.66
C GLY A 259 10.09 -1.77 23.39
N CYS A 260 10.18 -2.41 22.23
CA CYS A 260 9.75 -1.80 20.97
C CYS A 260 8.24 -1.48 20.95
N PHE A 261 7.39 -2.40 21.39
CA PHE A 261 5.95 -2.14 21.49
C PHE A 261 5.63 -1.05 22.52
N GLY A 262 6.27 -1.07 23.70
CA GLY A 262 6.09 -0.05 24.74
C GLY A 262 6.53 1.32 24.26
N LEU A 263 7.66 1.43 23.59
CA LEU A 263 8.15 2.68 23.02
C LEU A 263 7.25 3.17 21.88
N ALA A 264 6.76 2.28 21.02
CA ALA A 264 5.78 2.65 19.99
C ALA A 264 4.46 3.14 20.61
N ALA A 265 3.98 2.47 21.67
CA ALA A 265 2.78 2.85 22.41
C ALA A 265 2.89 4.21 23.11
N THR A 266 4.10 4.64 23.45
CA THR A 266 4.35 5.99 24.01
C THR A 266 4.56 7.04 22.91
N LEU A 267 5.27 6.69 21.83
CA LEU A 267 5.54 7.62 20.73
C LEU A 267 4.27 7.96 19.94
N LEU A 268 3.36 7.02 19.75
CA LEU A 268 2.13 7.23 18.98
C LEU A 268 1.23 8.34 19.57
N PRO A 269 0.83 8.31 20.85
CA PRO A 269 0.02 9.40 21.42
C PRO A 269 0.78 10.72 21.47
N LEU A 270 2.10 10.71 21.73
CA LEU A 270 2.93 11.92 21.68
C LEU A 270 2.97 12.50 20.27
N PHE A 271 3.10 11.66 19.24
CA PHE A 271 3.03 12.07 17.84
C PHE A 271 1.67 12.68 17.50
N ILE A 272 0.56 12.03 17.87
CA ILE A 272 -0.81 12.54 17.63
C ILE A 272 -1.02 13.87 18.36
N PHE A 273 -0.61 13.97 19.63
CA PHE A 273 -0.72 15.19 20.41
C PHE A 273 0.09 16.34 19.80
N ARG A 274 1.33 16.08 19.40
CA ARG A 274 2.15 17.07 18.71
C ARG A 274 1.53 17.48 17.37
N SER A 275 1.10 16.51 16.56
CA SER A 275 0.48 16.76 15.27
C SER A 275 -0.79 17.60 15.37
N SER A 276 -1.60 17.42 16.43
CA SER A 276 -2.80 18.23 16.66
C SER A 276 -2.51 19.69 17.04
N ARG A 277 -1.26 20.01 17.42
CA ARG A 277 -0.85 21.38 17.84
C ARG A 277 0.09 22.06 16.85
N HIS A 278 0.61 21.34 15.89
CA HIS A 278 1.51 21.90 14.88
C HIS A 278 0.72 22.59 13.77
N SER A 279 1.18 23.74 13.30
CA SER A 279 0.51 24.50 12.24
C SER A 279 0.45 23.76 10.90
N GLU A 280 1.47 22.95 10.62
CA GLU A 280 1.59 22.14 9.39
C GLU A 280 1.96 20.69 9.75
N PRO A 281 1.01 19.91 10.30
CA PRO A 281 1.32 18.57 10.79
C PRO A 281 1.60 17.59 9.66
N LEU A 282 2.53 16.66 9.86
CA LEU A 282 2.76 15.51 8.96
C LEU A 282 1.54 14.61 8.87
N PHE A 283 0.90 14.42 10.00
CA PHE A 283 -0.31 13.64 10.19
C PHE A 283 -1.35 14.59 10.78
N ASP A 284 -2.39 14.91 10.01
CA ASP A 284 -3.47 15.73 10.50
C ASP A 284 -4.55 14.85 11.14
N PRO A 285 -4.67 14.83 12.48
CA PRO A 285 -5.71 14.06 13.15
C PRO A 285 -7.12 14.54 12.81
N ALA A 286 -7.30 15.79 12.33
CA ALA A 286 -8.60 16.32 11.95
C ALA A 286 -9.17 15.57 10.73
N LEU A 287 -8.32 15.00 9.87
CA LEU A 287 -8.77 14.18 8.75
C LEU A 287 -9.58 12.96 9.19
N PHE A 288 -9.30 12.42 10.39
CA PHE A 288 -10.07 11.31 10.97
C PHE A 288 -11.45 11.73 11.50
N ARG A 289 -11.79 13.01 11.52
CA ARG A 289 -13.15 13.47 11.73
C ARG A 289 -14.00 13.31 10.47
N ILE A 290 -13.38 13.22 9.31
CA ILE A 290 -14.06 12.96 8.04
C ILE A 290 -14.41 11.46 7.99
N ARG A 291 -15.71 11.18 8.01
CA ARG A 291 -16.23 9.81 8.15
C ARG A 291 -15.79 8.88 7.02
N SER A 292 -15.77 9.37 5.77
CA SER A 292 -15.29 8.59 4.63
C SER A 292 -13.83 8.20 4.77
N PHE A 293 -12.98 9.12 5.24
CA PHE A 293 -11.56 8.87 5.48
C PHE A 293 -11.34 7.81 6.58
N THR A 294 -11.97 7.99 7.73
CA THR A 294 -11.82 7.07 8.87
C THR A 294 -12.31 5.66 8.54
N VAL A 295 -13.51 5.54 7.97
CA VAL A 295 -14.09 4.24 7.63
C VAL A 295 -13.24 3.52 6.58
N SER A 296 -12.76 4.23 5.56
CA SER A 296 -11.88 3.65 4.54
C SER A 296 -10.53 3.20 5.11
N ASN A 297 -9.97 3.95 6.08
CA ASN A 297 -8.71 3.57 6.73
C ASN A 297 -8.86 2.35 7.66
N ILE A 298 -9.99 2.20 8.35
CA ILE A 298 -10.29 0.97 9.09
C ILE A 298 -10.49 -0.19 8.12
N ALA A 299 -11.24 0.01 7.04
CA ALA A 299 -11.48 -1.02 6.03
C ALA A 299 -10.19 -1.48 5.34
N VAL A 300 -9.29 -0.54 4.98
CA VAL A 300 -8.00 -0.89 4.36
C VAL A 300 -7.11 -1.68 5.32
N THR A 301 -7.17 -1.41 6.61
CA THR A 301 -6.46 -2.19 7.62
C THR A 301 -6.84 -3.67 7.55
N PHE A 302 -8.12 -4.00 7.62
CA PHE A 302 -8.59 -5.38 7.54
C PHE A 302 -8.30 -6.03 6.19
N ALA A 303 -8.56 -5.31 5.10
CA ALA A 303 -8.34 -5.83 3.75
C ALA A 303 -6.84 -6.11 3.47
N MET A 304 -5.93 -5.25 3.93
CA MET A 304 -4.50 -5.41 3.67
C MET A 304 -3.83 -6.46 4.55
N VAL A 305 -4.27 -6.64 5.80
CA VAL A 305 -3.87 -7.83 6.57
C VAL A 305 -4.23 -9.09 5.80
N GLY A 306 -5.47 -9.18 5.30
CA GLY A 306 -5.91 -10.32 4.48
C GLY A 306 -5.03 -10.53 3.24
N ALA A 307 -4.75 -9.46 2.49
CA ALA A 307 -3.99 -9.53 1.25
C ALA A 307 -2.54 -9.95 1.46
N PHE A 308 -1.81 -9.23 2.31
CA PHE A 308 -0.37 -9.49 2.52
C PHE A 308 -0.13 -10.84 3.18
N THR A 309 -1.01 -11.25 4.11
CA THR A 309 -0.94 -12.57 4.72
C THR A 309 -1.18 -13.69 3.70
N SER A 310 -2.17 -13.53 2.79
CA SER A 310 -2.44 -14.51 1.73
C SER A 310 -1.29 -14.61 0.75
N TRP A 311 -0.67 -13.48 0.36
CA TRP A 311 0.49 -13.48 -0.52
C TRP A 311 1.71 -14.19 0.06
N PHE A 312 1.78 -14.30 1.39
CA PHE A 312 2.77 -15.11 2.08
C PHE A 312 2.33 -16.58 2.22
N LEU A 313 1.08 -16.81 2.65
CA LEU A 313 0.59 -18.16 2.97
C LEU A 313 0.39 -19.06 1.76
N TRP A 314 -0.11 -18.52 0.65
CA TRP A 314 -0.42 -19.32 -0.53
C TRP A 314 0.82 -19.97 -1.15
N PRO A 315 1.90 -19.23 -1.48
CA PRO A 315 3.12 -19.87 -1.95
C PRO A 315 3.67 -20.90 -0.96
N LEU A 316 3.62 -20.58 0.34
CA LEU A 316 4.10 -21.47 1.39
C LEU A 316 3.29 -22.78 1.44
N PHE A 317 1.95 -22.69 1.40
CA PHE A 317 1.09 -23.88 1.36
C PHE A 317 1.33 -24.73 0.12
N LEU A 318 1.36 -24.12 -1.06
CA LEU A 318 1.59 -24.82 -2.33
C LEU A 318 2.95 -25.52 -2.35
N THR A 319 3.98 -24.91 -1.75
CA THR A 319 5.33 -25.49 -1.72
C THR A 319 5.45 -26.56 -0.62
N GLU A 320 5.02 -26.29 0.61
CA GLU A 320 5.30 -27.14 1.76
C GLU A 320 4.29 -28.27 1.93
N VAL A 321 3.01 -28.04 1.57
CA VAL A 321 1.95 -29.04 1.69
C VAL A 321 1.74 -29.79 0.36
N TRP A 322 1.56 -29.06 -0.73
CA TRP A 322 1.32 -29.67 -2.04
C TRP A 322 2.58 -30.02 -2.83
N GLN A 323 3.77 -29.68 -2.31
CA GLN A 323 5.06 -29.97 -2.92
C GLN A 323 5.20 -29.48 -4.39
N TYR A 324 4.54 -28.36 -4.71
CA TYR A 324 4.62 -27.75 -6.02
C TYR A 324 6.01 -27.19 -6.27
N SER A 325 6.50 -27.34 -7.51
CA SER A 325 7.70 -26.66 -8.00
C SER A 325 7.50 -25.13 -8.02
N LYS A 326 8.60 -24.37 -8.00
CA LYS A 326 8.56 -22.90 -8.09
C LYS A 326 7.75 -22.40 -9.28
N ALA A 327 7.90 -23.06 -10.43
CA ALA A 327 7.16 -22.75 -11.66
C ALA A 327 5.64 -22.99 -11.48
N GLN A 328 5.25 -24.13 -10.89
CA GLN A 328 3.85 -24.44 -10.60
C GLN A 328 3.23 -23.43 -9.62
N VAL A 329 3.96 -23.04 -8.57
CA VAL A 329 3.51 -21.98 -7.62
C VAL A 329 3.30 -20.65 -8.34
N GLY A 330 4.24 -20.25 -9.20
CA GLY A 330 4.12 -19.01 -9.98
C GLY A 330 2.91 -19.04 -10.92
N LEU A 331 2.67 -20.15 -11.61
CA LEU A 331 1.50 -20.32 -12.48
C LEU A 331 0.20 -20.33 -11.68
N ALA A 332 0.16 -21.05 -10.55
CA ALA A 332 -1.01 -21.10 -9.68
C ALA A 332 -1.38 -19.74 -9.11
N PHE A 333 -0.39 -18.88 -8.84
CA PHE A 333 -0.60 -17.56 -8.28
C PHE A 333 -1.12 -16.53 -9.31
N THR A 334 -0.80 -16.70 -10.59
CA THR A 334 -1.04 -15.74 -11.68
C THR A 334 -2.52 -15.38 -11.91
N PRO A 335 -3.51 -16.28 -11.86
CA PRO A 335 -4.91 -15.97 -12.20
C PRO A 335 -5.53 -14.89 -11.33
N SER A 336 -5.24 -14.89 -10.02
CA SER A 336 -5.81 -13.96 -9.05
C SER A 336 -5.43 -12.48 -9.31
N PRO A 337 -4.15 -12.10 -9.43
CA PRO A 337 -3.77 -10.72 -9.77
C PRO A 337 -4.23 -10.27 -11.15
N VAL A 338 -4.25 -11.17 -12.13
CA VAL A 338 -4.77 -10.84 -13.47
C VAL A 338 -6.24 -10.48 -13.41
N LEU A 339 -7.06 -11.30 -12.73
CA LEU A 339 -8.47 -10.97 -12.52
C LEU A 339 -8.63 -9.66 -11.72
N SER A 340 -7.82 -9.47 -10.67
CA SER A 340 -7.83 -8.25 -9.87
C SER A 340 -7.63 -6.99 -10.71
N ALA A 341 -6.73 -7.03 -11.68
CA ALA A 341 -6.47 -5.89 -12.57
C ALA A 341 -7.69 -5.53 -13.43
N PHE A 342 -8.35 -6.52 -14.03
CA PHE A 342 -9.57 -6.28 -14.80
C PHE A 342 -10.71 -5.73 -13.93
N VAL A 343 -10.92 -6.34 -12.77
CA VAL A 343 -12.01 -5.98 -11.86
C VAL A 343 -11.77 -4.62 -11.20
N ALA A 344 -10.53 -4.20 -10.98
CA ALA A 344 -10.18 -2.87 -10.48
C ALA A 344 -10.73 -1.75 -11.38
N VAL A 345 -10.62 -1.92 -12.70
CA VAL A 345 -11.12 -0.95 -13.70
C VAL A 345 -12.65 -0.93 -13.72
N ILE A 346 -13.28 -2.12 -13.71
CA ILE A 346 -14.74 -2.26 -13.71
C ILE A 346 -15.32 -1.68 -12.40
N GLY A 347 -14.70 -2.00 -11.28
CA GLY A 347 -15.07 -1.51 -9.95
C GLY A 347 -14.98 0.01 -9.85
N GLY A 348 -13.95 0.63 -10.47
CA GLY A 348 -13.84 2.09 -10.58
C GLY A 348 -15.03 2.70 -11.31
N ARG A 349 -15.36 2.19 -12.49
CA ARG A 349 -16.50 2.68 -13.27
C ARG A 349 -17.85 2.50 -12.54
N TRP A 350 -18.00 1.40 -11.81
CA TRP A 350 -19.18 1.18 -10.99
C TRP A 350 -19.25 2.17 -9.84
N ALA A 351 -18.14 2.36 -9.12
CA ALA A 351 -18.05 3.29 -7.99
C ALA A 351 -18.34 4.74 -8.40
N ASP A 352 -17.90 5.15 -9.61
CA ASP A 352 -18.18 6.46 -10.18
C ASP A 352 -19.69 6.69 -10.40
N ARG A 353 -20.45 5.63 -10.75
CA ARG A 353 -21.89 5.73 -11.06
C ARG A 353 -22.79 5.50 -9.85
N HIS A 354 -22.45 4.55 -9.00
CA HIS A 354 -23.33 4.06 -7.93
C HIS A 354 -22.78 4.30 -6.52
N GLY A 355 -21.57 4.89 -6.41
CA GLY A 355 -20.89 5.10 -5.16
C GLY A 355 -20.17 3.85 -4.63
N PHE A 356 -19.40 4.06 -3.55
CA PHE A 356 -18.44 3.07 -3.05
C PHE A 356 -19.05 1.96 -2.17
N ARG A 357 -20.17 2.24 -1.47
CA ARG A 357 -20.69 1.37 -0.40
C ARG A 357 -21.00 -0.06 -0.86
N GLY A 358 -21.86 -0.18 -1.86
CA GLY A 358 -22.38 -1.48 -2.33
C GLY A 358 -21.31 -2.34 -2.97
N ILE A 359 -20.49 -1.74 -3.85
CA ILE A 359 -19.48 -2.48 -4.59
C ILE A 359 -18.36 -2.97 -3.68
N MET A 360 -17.93 -2.19 -2.68
CA MET A 360 -16.89 -2.61 -1.75
C MET A 360 -17.41 -3.66 -0.76
N ALA A 361 -18.66 -3.55 -0.32
CA ALA A 361 -19.26 -4.58 0.52
C ALA A 361 -19.41 -5.91 -0.23
N LEU A 362 -19.87 -5.88 -1.49
CA LEU A 362 -19.93 -7.07 -2.35
C LEU A 362 -18.54 -7.69 -2.55
N ALA A 363 -17.54 -6.87 -2.83
CA ALA A 363 -16.16 -7.31 -2.99
C ALA A 363 -15.61 -8.01 -1.73
N ALA A 364 -15.89 -7.44 -0.54
CA ALA A 364 -15.49 -8.02 0.72
C ALA A 364 -16.19 -9.37 0.98
N VAL A 365 -17.49 -9.47 0.68
CA VAL A 365 -18.25 -10.73 0.82
C VAL A 365 -17.68 -11.79 -0.13
N ILE A 366 -17.43 -11.47 -1.40
CA ILE A 366 -16.88 -12.44 -2.36
C ILE A 366 -15.48 -12.92 -1.90
N ALA A 367 -14.61 -12.01 -1.43
CA ALA A 367 -13.31 -12.40 -0.89
C ALA A 367 -13.44 -13.29 0.36
N THR A 368 -14.41 -13.00 1.24
CA THR A 368 -14.73 -13.84 2.42
C THR A 368 -15.15 -15.24 2.01
N VAL A 369 -16.03 -15.35 1.02
CA VAL A 369 -16.43 -16.65 0.46
C VAL A 369 -15.21 -17.43 -0.07
N GLY A 370 -14.24 -16.73 -0.69
CA GLY A 370 -12.98 -17.34 -1.11
C GLY A 370 -12.19 -17.95 0.07
N PHE A 371 -12.11 -17.28 1.21
CA PHE A 371 -11.45 -17.83 2.40
C PHE A 371 -12.23 -18.99 3.03
N VAL A 372 -13.56 -18.91 3.05
CA VAL A 372 -14.41 -20.04 3.49
C VAL A 372 -14.23 -21.23 2.56
N TRP A 373 -14.09 -21.00 1.26
CA TRP A 373 -13.81 -22.04 0.27
C TRP A 373 -12.47 -22.72 0.53
N LEU A 374 -11.40 -21.96 0.80
CA LEU A 374 -10.10 -22.53 1.20
C LEU A 374 -10.22 -23.39 2.45
N TYR A 375 -10.91 -22.89 3.47
CA TYR A 375 -11.14 -23.64 4.72
C TYR A 375 -11.85 -24.99 4.49
N LEU A 376 -12.82 -25.03 3.59
CA LEU A 376 -13.64 -26.22 3.35
C LEU A 376 -12.98 -27.25 2.42
N PHE A 377 -12.19 -26.81 1.45
CA PHE A 377 -11.75 -27.66 0.34
C PHE A 377 -10.25 -27.79 0.19
N MET A 378 -9.44 -26.98 0.86
CA MET A 378 -7.99 -27.00 0.70
C MET A 378 -7.34 -28.01 1.64
N GLY A 379 -7.24 -29.27 1.20
CA GLY A 379 -6.68 -30.40 1.95
C GLY A 379 -5.20 -30.69 1.63
N GLU A 380 -4.70 -31.84 2.12
CA GLU A 380 -3.34 -32.30 1.89
C GLU A 380 -3.09 -32.70 0.42
N LYS A 381 -4.12 -33.20 -0.25
CA LYS A 381 -4.01 -33.62 -1.67
C LYS A 381 -4.09 -32.42 -2.58
N PRO A 382 -3.16 -32.30 -3.55
CA PRO A 382 -3.21 -31.21 -4.53
C PRO A 382 -4.49 -31.27 -5.37
N ASP A 383 -5.30 -30.23 -5.29
CA ASP A 383 -6.48 -30.00 -6.14
C ASP A 383 -6.53 -28.51 -6.54
N PHE A 384 -5.75 -28.19 -7.56
CA PHE A 384 -5.65 -26.80 -8.03
C PHE A 384 -6.99 -26.29 -8.58
N LEU A 385 -7.66 -27.09 -9.41
CA LEU A 385 -8.84 -26.63 -10.16
C LEU A 385 -10.06 -26.42 -9.29
N PHE A 386 -10.27 -27.26 -8.29
CA PHE A 386 -11.45 -27.18 -7.43
C PHE A 386 -11.16 -26.48 -6.10
N ALA A 387 -10.06 -26.80 -5.43
CA ALA A 387 -9.81 -26.24 -4.11
C ALA A 387 -9.17 -24.84 -4.15
N PHE A 388 -8.11 -24.62 -4.98
CA PHE A 388 -7.35 -23.36 -4.95
C PHE A 388 -7.85 -22.31 -5.94
N LEU A 389 -8.06 -22.67 -7.20
CA LEU A 389 -8.37 -21.71 -8.26
C LEU A 389 -9.64 -20.90 -8.01
N PRO A 390 -10.80 -21.49 -7.62
CA PRO A 390 -12.00 -20.71 -7.36
C PRO A 390 -11.80 -19.70 -6.21
N ALA A 391 -11.17 -20.13 -5.12
CA ALA A 391 -10.89 -19.25 -3.99
C ALA A 391 -9.96 -18.11 -4.36
N SER A 392 -8.90 -18.41 -5.11
CA SER A 392 -7.95 -17.39 -5.59
C SER A 392 -8.60 -16.37 -6.51
N LEU A 393 -9.53 -16.79 -7.37
CA LEU A 393 -10.30 -15.89 -8.23
C LEU A 393 -11.29 -15.05 -7.43
N MET A 394 -12.00 -15.63 -6.45
CA MET A 394 -12.89 -14.87 -5.55
C MET A 394 -12.11 -13.82 -4.76
N PHE A 395 -10.96 -14.17 -4.23
CA PHE A 395 -10.06 -13.24 -3.57
C PHE A 395 -9.56 -12.15 -4.53
N GLY A 396 -9.12 -12.55 -5.75
CA GLY A 396 -8.68 -11.64 -6.79
C GLY A 396 -9.77 -10.63 -7.19
N PHE A 397 -11.01 -11.08 -7.32
CA PHE A 397 -12.16 -10.22 -7.56
C PHE A 397 -12.35 -9.20 -6.43
N GLY A 398 -12.40 -9.68 -5.18
CA GLY A 398 -12.57 -8.82 -4.01
C GLY A 398 -11.46 -7.80 -3.85
N MET A 399 -10.21 -8.25 -3.93
CA MET A 399 -9.03 -7.39 -3.76
C MET A 399 -8.85 -6.42 -4.91
N GLY A 400 -9.22 -6.77 -6.15
CA GLY A 400 -9.20 -5.86 -7.29
C GLY A 400 -10.04 -4.60 -7.03
N ILE A 401 -11.23 -4.76 -6.48
CA ILE A 401 -12.10 -3.65 -6.10
C ILE A 401 -11.58 -2.96 -4.83
N LEU A 402 -11.36 -3.71 -3.75
CA LEU A 402 -11.01 -3.12 -2.45
C LEU A 402 -9.70 -2.34 -2.52
N ALA A 403 -8.64 -2.90 -3.10
CA ALA A 403 -7.33 -2.25 -3.14
C ALA A 403 -7.31 -0.96 -3.96
N SER A 404 -8.16 -0.85 -4.99
CA SER A 404 -8.28 0.35 -5.82
C SER A 404 -9.28 1.35 -5.24
N GLN A 405 -10.46 0.90 -4.82
CA GLN A 405 -11.55 1.80 -4.44
C GLN A 405 -11.47 2.33 -3.01
N LEU A 406 -10.80 1.62 -2.07
CA LEU A 406 -10.58 2.12 -0.71
C LEU A 406 -9.76 3.41 -0.70
N ASN A 407 -8.78 3.54 -1.61
CA ASN A 407 -8.01 4.78 -1.76
C ASN A 407 -8.91 5.93 -2.26
N SER A 408 -9.68 5.68 -3.33
CA SER A 408 -10.61 6.69 -3.88
C SER A 408 -11.68 7.08 -2.86
N ALA A 409 -12.22 6.10 -2.13
CA ALA A 409 -13.22 6.32 -1.08
C ALA A 409 -12.67 7.11 0.11
N ALA A 410 -11.39 6.89 0.48
CA ALA A 410 -10.74 7.64 1.55
C ALA A 410 -10.56 9.13 1.17
N LEU A 411 -10.25 9.40 -0.09
CA LEU A 411 -9.94 10.75 -0.56
C LEU A 411 -11.17 11.54 -1.03
N ARG A 412 -12.34 10.93 -1.12
CA ARG A 412 -13.54 11.53 -1.71
C ARG A 412 -13.96 12.88 -1.13
N ASP A 413 -13.99 12.95 0.20
CA ASP A 413 -14.49 14.13 0.93
C ASP A 413 -13.32 14.96 1.51
N ILE A 414 -12.08 14.69 1.07
CA ILE A 414 -10.88 15.40 1.53
C ILE A 414 -10.70 16.69 0.71
N PRO A 415 -10.46 17.83 1.36
CA PRO A 415 -10.14 19.08 0.67
C PRO A 415 -8.91 18.92 -0.23
N PRO A 416 -8.87 19.59 -1.40
CA PRO A 416 -7.75 19.48 -2.36
C PRO A 416 -6.37 19.74 -1.74
N GLU A 417 -6.28 20.68 -0.79
CA GLU A 417 -5.06 21.08 -0.10
C GLU A 417 -4.51 19.98 0.80
N ALA A 418 -5.39 19.12 1.35
CA ALA A 418 -5.03 18.04 2.26
C ALA A 418 -4.88 16.67 1.57
N THR A 419 -5.18 16.58 0.27
CA THR A 419 -5.24 15.30 -0.47
C THR A 419 -3.91 14.54 -0.43
N ALA A 420 -2.78 15.22 -0.58
CA ALA A 420 -1.47 14.56 -0.55
C ALA A 420 -1.16 13.99 0.84
N THR A 421 -1.44 14.75 1.91
CA THR A 421 -1.28 14.30 3.29
C THR A 421 -2.21 13.11 3.61
N ALA A 422 -3.48 13.20 3.22
CA ALA A 422 -4.46 12.13 3.41
C ALA A 422 -4.05 10.85 2.66
N ASN A 423 -3.61 10.97 1.40
CA ASN A 423 -3.10 9.83 0.65
C ASN A 423 -1.85 9.22 1.28
N GLY A 424 -0.92 10.04 1.76
CA GLY A 424 0.26 9.58 2.49
C GLY A 424 -0.10 8.77 3.74
N ILE A 425 -1.05 9.23 4.54
CA ILE A 425 -1.56 8.52 5.73
C ILE A 425 -2.20 7.19 5.32
N HIS A 426 -3.11 7.21 4.34
CA HIS A 426 -3.80 6.01 3.85
C HIS A 426 -2.83 4.94 3.36
N GLN A 427 -1.85 5.32 2.55
CA GLN A 427 -0.85 4.41 2.03
C GLN A 427 0.11 3.90 3.14
N SER A 428 0.48 4.75 4.09
CA SER A 428 1.31 4.32 5.24
C SER A 428 0.60 3.24 6.06
N LEU A 429 -0.69 3.42 6.37
CA LEU A 429 -1.49 2.40 7.06
C LEU A 429 -1.56 1.10 6.24
N ARG A 430 -1.79 1.21 4.95
CA ARG A 430 -1.87 0.06 4.03
C ARG A 430 -0.61 -0.81 4.09
N TYR A 431 0.57 -0.22 4.02
CA TYR A 431 1.84 -0.97 3.98
C TYR A 431 2.34 -1.38 5.37
N ALA A 432 2.21 -0.52 6.38
CA ALA A 432 2.64 -0.83 7.74
C ALA A 432 1.88 -2.04 8.31
N ILE A 433 0.57 -2.03 8.16
CA ILE A 433 -0.31 -3.08 8.70
C ILE A 433 -0.22 -4.36 7.87
N GLY A 434 -0.04 -4.25 6.55
CA GLY A 434 0.16 -5.40 5.68
C GLY A 434 1.35 -6.26 6.12
N GLY A 435 2.47 -5.65 6.50
CA GLY A 435 3.65 -6.37 7.00
C GLY A 435 3.40 -7.15 8.29
N MET A 436 2.54 -6.65 9.17
CA MET A 436 2.18 -7.32 10.43
C MET A 436 1.40 -8.63 10.20
N GLY A 437 0.59 -8.71 9.14
CA GLY A 437 -0.17 -9.90 8.80
C GLY A 437 0.71 -11.11 8.51
N ALA A 438 1.76 -10.95 7.71
CA ALA A 438 2.71 -12.02 7.42
C ALA A 438 3.45 -12.51 8.67
N ALA A 439 3.84 -11.60 9.58
CA ALA A 439 4.49 -11.97 10.83
C ALA A 439 3.54 -12.76 11.77
N THR A 440 2.26 -12.40 11.82
CA THR A 440 1.24 -13.15 12.56
C THR A 440 1.10 -14.55 11.99
N ALA A 441 1.08 -14.71 10.65
CA ALA A 441 1.02 -16.02 10.00
C ALA A 441 2.22 -16.91 10.39
N ILE A 442 3.43 -16.37 10.35
CA ILE A 442 4.65 -17.09 10.73
C ILE A 442 4.55 -17.58 12.18
N THR A 443 3.97 -16.78 13.08
CA THR A 443 3.80 -17.12 14.48
C THR A 443 2.79 -18.27 14.68
N ILE A 444 1.63 -18.20 14.01
CA ILE A 444 0.57 -19.22 14.12
C ILE A 444 1.05 -20.55 13.52
N LEU A 445 1.71 -20.52 12.37
CA LEU A 445 2.27 -21.73 11.75
C LEU A 445 3.33 -22.39 12.63
N ASN A 446 4.13 -21.60 13.36
CA ASN A 446 5.15 -22.07 14.30
C ASN A 446 6.03 -23.21 13.74
N GLY A 447 6.41 -23.13 12.47
CA GLY A 447 7.22 -24.13 11.78
C GLY A 447 6.50 -25.45 11.46
N SER A 448 5.22 -25.59 11.76
CA SER A 448 4.39 -26.73 11.37
C SER A 448 3.57 -26.36 10.15
N HIS A 449 3.65 -27.19 9.12
CA HIS A 449 2.92 -27.03 7.86
C HIS A 449 1.68 -27.96 7.80
N SER A 450 1.06 -28.23 8.94
CA SER A 450 -0.19 -29.02 8.99
C SER A 450 -1.37 -28.21 8.45
N VAL A 451 -2.24 -28.84 7.66
CA VAL A 451 -3.45 -28.22 7.09
C VAL A 451 -4.28 -27.53 8.17
N ALA A 452 -4.47 -28.16 9.34
CA ALA A 452 -5.22 -27.58 10.44
C ALA A 452 -4.73 -26.20 10.91
N ARG A 453 -3.44 -25.89 10.80
CA ARG A 453 -2.92 -24.54 11.12
C ARG A 453 -3.22 -23.53 10.03
N TYR A 454 -3.20 -23.95 8.78
CA TYR A 454 -3.65 -23.10 7.68
C TYR A 454 -5.16 -22.82 7.77
N ASP A 455 -5.97 -23.80 8.21
CA ASP A 455 -7.41 -23.62 8.41
C ASP A 455 -7.72 -22.52 9.43
N VAL A 456 -6.98 -22.46 10.53
CA VAL A 456 -7.07 -21.35 11.50
C VAL A 456 -6.80 -20.03 10.82
N MET A 457 -5.81 -19.97 9.91
CA MET A 457 -5.48 -18.76 9.17
C MET A 457 -6.58 -18.40 8.18
N TRP A 458 -7.13 -19.36 7.42
CA TRP A 458 -8.24 -19.09 6.49
C TRP A 458 -9.46 -18.56 7.22
N CYS A 459 -9.82 -19.11 8.37
CA CYS A 459 -10.89 -18.59 9.22
C CYS A 459 -10.61 -17.16 9.68
N MET A 460 -9.42 -16.89 10.22
CA MET A 460 -9.06 -15.58 10.71
C MET A 460 -9.12 -14.52 9.58
N LEU A 461 -8.55 -14.83 8.41
CA LEU A 461 -8.55 -13.93 7.26
C LEU A 461 -9.96 -13.74 6.71
N GLY A 462 -10.78 -14.78 6.69
CA GLY A 462 -12.19 -14.70 6.32
C GLY A 462 -12.98 -13.76 7.23
N VAL A 463 -12.79 -13.85 8.56
CA VAL A 463 -13.42 -12.94 9.52
C VAL A 463 -12.98 -11.49 9.30
N LEU A 464 -11.68 -11.23 9.14
CA LEU A 464 -11.17 -9.90 8.91
C LEU A 464 -11.73 -9.29 7.62
N MET A 465 -11.80 -10.11 6.56
CA MET A 465 -12.36 -9.66 5.29
C MET A 465 -13.87 -9.42 5.37
N PHE A 466 -14.60 -10.26 6.11
CA PHE A 466 -16.03 -10.10 6.36
C PHE A 466 -16.33 -8.76 7.06
N LEU A 467 -15.52 -8.35 8.04
CA LEU A 467 -15.73 -7.10 8.78
C LEU A 467 -15.71 -5.86 7.88
N VAL A 468 -15.08 -5.92 6.71
CA VAL A 468 -15.09 -4.82 5.74
C VAL A 468 -16.50 -4.58 5.18
N ALA A 469 -17.30 -5.64 4.96
CA ALA A 469 -18.63 -5.51 4.36
C ALA A 469 -19.61 -4.69 5.24
N PRO A 470 -19.87 -5.03 6.52
CA PRO A 470 -20.75 -4.22 7.37
C PRO A 470 -20.18 -2.83 7.62
N LEU A 471 -18.84 -2.69 7.74
CA LEU A 471 -18.22 -1.39 7.88
C LEU A 471 -18.53 -0.47 6.70
N MET A 472 -18.43 -0.96 5.48
CA MET A 472 -18.75 -0.18 4.28
C MET A 472 -20.26 0.06 4.11
N LEU A 473 -21.11 -0.91 4.45
CA LEU A 473 -22.56 -0.77 4.32
C LEU A 473 -23.17 0.19 5.34
N PHE A 474 -22.72 0.15 6.59
CA PHE A 474 -23.38 0.87 7.68
C PHE A 474 -22.61 2.10 8.15
N ALA A 475 -21.28 2.06 8.12
CA ALA A 475 -20.47 3.15 8.62
C ALA A 475 -20.01 4.14 7.53
N TYR A 476 -19.81 3.71 6.27
CA TYR A 476 -19.40 4.63 5.20
C TYR A 476 -20.57 5.57 4.80
N PRO A 477 -20.34 6.88 4.49
CA PRO A 477 -21.38 7.83 4.13
C PRO A 477 -22.14 7.42 2.88
N LYS A 478 -23.46 7.65 2.86
CA LYS A 478 -24.26 7.48 1.64
C LYS A 478 -23.82 8.48 0.57
N HIS A 479 -23.89 8.09 -0.67
CA HIS A 479 -23.75 9.03 -1.78
C HIS A 479 -24.94 10.00 -1.70
N ALA A 480 -24.70 11.30 -1.52
CA ALA A 480 -25.72 12.27 -1.85
C ALA A 480 -25.90 12.17 -3.36
N ALA A 481 -27.07 11.70 -3.82
CA ALA A 481 -27.41 11.76 -5.22
C ALA A 481 -27.22 13.23 -5.64
N SER A 482 -26.37 13.48 -6.62
CA SER A 482 -26.31 14.78 -7.26
C SER A 482 -27.71 15.07 -7.78
N THR A 483 -28.38 16.04 -7.18
CA THR A 483 -29.63 16.60 -7.69
C THR A 483 -29.29 17.51 -8.88
N ASP A 484 -28.68 16.95 -9.91
CA ASP A 484 -28.53 17.60 -11.20
C ASP A 484 -29.38 16.80 -12.21
N ASN A 485 -30.63 17.23 -12.34
CA ASN A 485 -31.44 16.99 -13.52
C ASN A 485 -31.12 18.05 -14.58
#